data_6b209e6e09b755a0a4177f69a168a727
#
_entry.id   6b209e6e09b755a0a4177f69a168a727
#
_cell.length_a   1.000
_cell.length_b   1.000
_cell.length_c   1.000
_cell.angle_alpha   90.00
_cell.angle_beta   90.00
_cell.angle_gamma   90.00
#
_symmetry.space_group_name_H-M   'P 1'
#
loop_
_entity.id
_entity.type
_entity.pdbx_description
1 polymer ?
#
loop_
_entity_poly.entity_id
_entity_poly.type
_entity_poly.pdbx_seq_one_letter_code
_entity_poly.pdbx_strand_id
1 'polypeptide(L)'
;MSTFKSLHILNYRIWFVGALVSNVGTWMQRTAQDWLVFAHLTAHDAGAVGITMALQLGPQLFLAPVAGLVADRFNRKRLLVLTQSAMALLSAGLGILVVTGAAQLWHVYAFALMLGVVSALDAPVRQTFVSELVQDDYLPNAVALNSASFNVARMIGPAVAGVLTAVVGPGWVFLINTLTFVPLLLSLAKIPSSSLRRLPRAPAGRGRIREGLRYVRYRPDLVVVLVAIFIVGTLGLNFALFIAAMVGTEFGLDAGAFGLMNSIMAIGSVAGALLSAGRGKPRLRVIFGAAAAFGVTSGIAAMAPNYFWYGVALVPVGLFAITMMTSANGYVQTTTEPVMRGRVMALYMAIFMGGTPLGAPLVGWVANTAGPRWSMAVAAGAGLLAALIGLVWIIRAKHLRLHFNRRAHGLRYFRVESRTGAAGAGRDPRP
;
A
#
# COMPACT_ATOMS: atom_id res chain seq x y z
N MET A 1 13.71 25.32 -6.93
CA MET A 1 12.36 25.25 -6.32
C MET A 1 12.53 24.62 -4.95
N SER A 2 12.10 25.26 -3.86
CA SER A 2 12.28 24.72 -2.51
C SER A 2 11.33 23.54 -2.30
N THR A 3 11.86 22.37 -1.94
CA THR A 3 11.12 21.12 -1.67
C THR A 3 10.06 21.29 -0.59
N PHE A 4 10.21 22.26 0.30
CA PHE A 4 9.35 22.52 1.46
C PHE A 4 8.53 23.81 1.34
N LYS A 5 8.24 24.26 0.11
CA LYS A 5 7.58 25.55 -0.13
C LYS A 5 6.23 25.69 0.60
N SER A 6 5.43 24.66 0.68
CA SER A 6 4.11 24.70 1.35
C SER A 6 4.19 24.81 2.88
N LEU A 7 5.31 24.44 3.52
CA LEU A 7 5.48 24.55 4.96
C LEU A 7 5.65 26.01 5.43
N HIS A 8 5.85 26.97 4.54
CA HIS A 8 5.83 28.40 4.88
C HIS A 8 4.41 28.88 5.22
N ILE A 9 3.37 28.18 4.76
CA ILE A 9 1.98 28.48 5.09
C ILE A 9 1.68 27.93 6.49
N LEU A 10 1.44 28.82 7.46
CA LEU A 10 1.28 28.47 8.87
C LEU A 10 0.21 27.38 9.09
N ASN A 11 -0.98 27.56 8.51
CA ASN A 11 -2.09 26.61 8.66
C ASN A 11 -1.73 25.23 8.12
N TYR A 12 -1.05 25.16 6.97
CA TYR A 12 -0.59 23.91 6.39
C TYR A 12 0.51 23.26 7.25
N ARG A 13 1.47 24.04 7.75
CA ARG A 13 2.56 23.55 8.60
C ARG A 13 2.03 22.93 9.91
N ILE A 14 1.11 23.62 10.60
CA ILE A 14 0.52 23.13 11.86
C ILE A 14 -0.25 21.82 11.59
N TRP A 15 -1.05 21.78 10.53
CA TRP A 15 -1.78 20.58 10.14
C TRP A 15 -0.83 19.44 9.74
N PHE A 16 0.21 19.72 8.94
CA PHE A 16 1.17 18.73 8.46
C PHE A 16 1.89 18.00 9.61
N VAL A 17 2.36 18.75 10.61
CA VAL A 17 3.02 18.17 11.80
C VAL A 17 2.04 17.28 12.58
N GLY A 18 0.83 17.79 12.86
CA GLY A 18 -0.20 17.00 13.53
C GLY A 18 -0.57 15.72 12.75
N ALA A 19 -0.73 15.83 11.43
CA ALA A 19 -1.04 14.70 10.55
C ALA A 19 0.09 13.67 10.49
N LEU A 20 1.36 14.10 10.47
CA LEU A 20 2.52 13.20 10.50
C LEU A 20 2.54 12.37 11.79
N VAL A 21 2.38 13.02 12.96
CA VAL A 21 2.37 12.33 14.26
C VAL A 21 1.20 11.34 14.33
N SER A 22 -0.01 11.75 13.94
CA SER A 22 -1.20 10.87 13.90
C SER A 22 -1.03 9.71 12.92
N ASN A 23 -0.41 9.92 11.76
CA ASN A 23 -0.13 8.85 10.81
C ASN A 23 0.85 7.82 11.39
N VAL A 24 1.94 8.27 12.03
CA VAL A 24 2.90 7.36 12.70
C VAL A 24 2.18 6.52 13.75
N GLY A 25 1.38 7.15 14.61
CA GLY A 25 0.59 6.45 15.63
C GLY A 25 -0.38 5.43 15.03
N THR A 26 -1.06 5.76 13.94
CA THR A 26 -2.00 4.85 13.27
C THR A 26 -1.29 3.62 12.71
N TRP A 27 -0.14 3.76 12.07
CA TRP A 27 0.65 2.64 11.57
C TRP A 27 1.26 1.81 12.71
N MET A 28 1.70 2.48 13.77
CA MET A 28 2.17 1.84 15.00
C MET A 28 1.07 0.97 15.63
N GLN A 29 -0.15 1.50 15.77
CA GLN A 29 -1.30 0.76 16.29
C GLN A 29 -1.60 -0.49 15.46
N ARG A 30 -1.66 -0.37 14.14
CA ARG A 30 -1.93 -1.51 13.26
C ARG A 30 -0.93 -2.64 13.47
N THR A 31 0.35 -2.32 13.51
CA THR A 31 1.42 -3.30 13.73
C THR A 31 1.33 -3.95 15.10
N ALA A 32 1.09 -3.17 16.16
CA ALA A 32 0.92 -3.69 17.52
C ALA A 32 -0.34 -4.56 17.63
N GLN A 33 -1.41 -4.22 16.91
CA GLN A 33 -2.66 -4.99 16.88
C GLN A 33 -2.48 -6.33 16.17
N ASP A 34 -1.76 -6.36 15.05
CA ASP A 34 -1.45 -7.61 14.35
C ASP A 34 -0.63 -8.55 15.24
N TRP A 35 0.36 -8.00 15.95
CA TRP A 35 1.16 -8.78 16.91
C TRP A 35 0.37 -9.22 18.14
N LEU A 36 -0.49 -8.36 18.70
CA LEU A 36 -1.39 -8.71 19.83
C LEU A 36 -2.26 -9.91 19.48
N VAL A 37 -2.90 -9.89 18.31
CA VAL A 37 -3.72 -11.00 17.83
C VAL A 37 -2.88 -12.24 17.69
N PHE A 38 -1.75 -12.14 17.01
CA PHE A 38 -0.90 -13.28 16.70
C PHE A 38 -0.32 -13.94 17.95
N ALA A 39 0.37 -13.16 18.80
CA ALA A 39 1.19 -13.71 19.87
C ALA A 39 0.48 -13.83 21.23
N HIS A 40 -0.49 -12.95 21.52
CA HIS A 40 -1.10 -12.88 22.85
C HIS A 40 -2.52 -13.44 22.93
N LEU A 41 -3.32 -13.35 21.85
CA LEU A 41 -4.74 -13.74 21.90
C LEU A 41 -5.04 -15.08 21.23
N THR A 42 -4.15 -15.59 20.36
CA THR A 42 -4.49 -16.75 19.50
C THR A 42 -3.39 -17.81 19.39
N ALA A 43 -2.43 -17.85 20.27
CA ALA A 43 -1.35 -18.85 20.19
C ALA A 43 -0.74 -19.03 18.78
N HIS A 44 -0.40 -17.92 18.14
CA HIS A 44 0.22 -17.84 16.81
C HIS A 44 -0.69 -18.16 15.61
N ASP A 45 -1.99 -17.84 15.71
CA ASP A 45 -2.94 -18.00 14.61
C ASP A 45 -2.80 -16.85 13.58
N ALA A 46 -2.14 -17.12 12.46
CA ALA A 46 -2.00 -16.18 11.36
C ALA A 46 -3.33 -15.92 10.61
N GLY A 47 -4.30 -16.87 10.67
CA GLY A 47 -5.63 -16.69 10.11
C GLY A 47 -6.40 -15.61 10.85
N ALA A 48 -6.29 -15.57 12.19
CA ALA A 48 -6.89 -14.52 13.02
C ALA A 48 -6.31 -13.12 12.68
N VAL A 49 -5.00 -13.02 12.41
CA VAL A 49 -4.38 -11.78 11.91
C VAL A 49 -4.95 -11.41 10.54
N GLY A 50 -5.09 -12.38 9.64
CA GLY A 50 -5.69 -12.17 8.32
C GLY A 50 -7.12 -11.62 8.39
N ILE A 51 -7.94 -12.14 9.29
CA ILE A 51 -9.30 -11.64 9.55
C ILE A 51 -9.25 -10.21 10.11
N THR A 52 -8.34 -9.92 11.04
CA THR A 52 -8.15 -8.57 11.59
C THR A 52 -7.81 -7.57 10.48
N MET A 53 -6.89 -7.91 9.59
CA MET A 53 -6.53 -7.08 8.43
C MET A 53 -7.72 -6.90 7.48
N ALA A 54 -8.50 -7.96 7.24
CA ALA A 54 -9.69 -7.88 6.40
C ALA A 54 -10.75 -6.95 7.00
N LEU A 55 -10.97 -6.99 8.31
CA LEU A 55 -11.90 -6.11 9.02
C LEU A 55 -11.42 -4.65 9.03
N GLN A 56 -10.11 -4.40 9.14
CA GLN A 56 -9.55 -3.05 9.12
C GLN A 56 -9.61 -2.40 7.73
N LEU A 57 -9.39 -3.16 6.66
CA LEU A 57 -9.23 -2.63 5.31
C LEU A 57 -10.48 -2.83 4.45
N GLY A 58 -11.29 -3.85 4.76
CA GLY A 58 -12.51 -4.17 4.01
C GLY A 58 -13.51 -3.02 3.93
N PRO A 59 -13.83 -2.31 5.01
CA PRO A 59 -14.75 -1.18 4.96
C PRO A 59 -14.34 -0.10 3.96
N GLN A 60 -13.04 0.13 3.75
CA GLN A 60 -12.57 1.11 2.77
C GLN A 60 -12.99 0.76 1.34
N LEU A 61 -13.05 -0.54 1.00
CA LEU A 61 -13.49 -0.98 -0.32
C LEU A 61 -14.99 -0.74 -0.53
N PHE A 62 -15.81 -1.11 0.46
CA PHE A 62 -17.27 -1.04 0.34
C PHE A 62 -17.82 0.37 0.57
N LEU A 63 -17.20 1.14 1.46
CA LEU A 63 -17.65 2.48 1.83
C LEU A 63 -17.06 3.59 0.98
N ALA A 64 -16.10 3.32 0.07
CA ALA A 64 -15.47 4.34 -0.76
C ALA A 64 -16.46 5.28 -1.50
N PRO A 65 -17.56 4.77 -2.11
CA PRO A 65 -18.54 5.65 -2.78
C PRO A 65 -19.29 6.54 -1.77
N VAL A 66 -19.63 6.00 -0.60
CA VAL A 66 -20.33 6.73 0.47
C VAL A 66 -19.40 7.75 1.11
N ALA A 67 -18.15 7.39 1.35
CA ALA A 67 -17.13 8.27 1.92
C ALA A 67 -16.87 9.52 1.05
N GLY A 68 -16.81 9.34 -0.28
CA GLY A 68 -16.72 10.47 -1.21
C GLY A 68 -17.94 11.39 -1.11
N LEU A 69 -19.14 10.83 -1.07
CA LEU A 69 -20.38 11.62 -0.93
C LEU A 69 -20.44 12.39 0.39
N VAL A 70 -20.02 11.75 1.49
CA VAL A 70 -19.95 12.39 2.82
C VAL A 70 -18.92 13.53 2.82
N ALA A 71 -17.73 13.31 2.22
CA ALA A 71 -16.69 14.33 2.10
C ALA A 71 -17.13 15.57 1.29
N ASP A 72 -18.05 15.36 0.32
CA ASP A 72 -18.56 16.45 -0.50
C ASP A 72 -19.73 17.20 0.16
N ARG A 73 -20.53 16.53 1.01
CA ARG A 73 -21.73 17.13 1.63
C ARG A 73 -21.45 17.88 2.92
N PHE A 74 -20.54 17.35 3.74
CA PHE A 74 -20.28 17.87 5.08
C PHE A 74 -19.08 18.82 5.11
N ASN A 75 -18.98 19.60 6.19
CA ASN A 75 -17.81 20.43 6.49
C ASN A 75 -16.61 19.53 6.79
N ARG A 76 -15.58 19.58 5.93
CA ARG A 76 -14.40 18.69 6.01
C ARG A 76 -13.66 18.83 7.33
N LYS A 77 -13.50 20.05 7.86
CA LYS A 77 -12.86 20.27 9.15
C LYS A 77 -13.62 19.58 10.29
N ARG A 78 -14.95 19.74 10.34
CA ARG A 78 -15.80 19.08 11.37
C ARG A 78 -15.76 17.58 11.23
N LEU A 79 -15.80 17.09 10.01
CA LEU A 79 -15.74 15.66 9.72
C LEU A 79 -14.38 15.06 10.15
N LEU A 80 -13.25 15.76 9.89
CA LEU A 80 -11.95 15.36 10.39
C LEU A 80 -11.88 15.34 11.92
N VAL A 81 -12.44 16.35 12.60
CA VAL A 81 -12.49 16.35 14.07
C VAL A 81 -13.25 15.12 14.56
N LEU A 82 -14.40 14.81 13.96
CA LEU A 82 -15.21 13.65 14.34
C LEU A 82 -14.47 12.33 14.11
N THR A 83 -13.90 12.13 12.92
CA THR A 83 -13.22 10.88 12.57
C THR A 83 -11.95 10.68 13.39
N GLN A 84 -11.16 11.72 13.61
CA GLN A 84 -9.94 11.66 14.42
C GLN A 84 -10.25 11.42 15.92
N SER A 85 -11.30 12.05 16.45
CA SER A 85 -11.76 11.79 17.81
C SER A 85 -12.27 10.35 17.96
N ALA A 86 -13.03 9.86 17.00
CA ALA A 86 -13.49 8.47 16.98
C ALA A 86 -12.31 7.48 16.94
N MET A 87 -11.30 7.73 16.10
CA MET A 87 -10.09 6.88 16.04
C MET A 87 -9.32 6.92 17.36
N ALA A 88 -9.21 8.09 17.99
CA ALA A 88 -8.58 8.25 19.32
C ALA A 88 -9.33 7.44 20.39
N LEU A 89 -10.65 7.54 20.43
CA LEU A 89 -11.49 6.79 21.37
C LEU A 89 -11.42 5.26 21.16
N LEU A 90 -11.39 4.82 19.89
CA LEU A 90 -11.20 3.41 19.57
C LEU A 90 -9.82 2.92 20.02
N SER A 91 -8.77 3.74 19.81
CA SER A 91 -7.42 3.42 20.29
C SER A 91 -7.37 3.34 21.81
N ALA A 92 -7.96 4.30 22.52
CA ALA A 92 -8.05 4.31 23.97
C ALA A 92 -8.83 3.10 24.52
N GLY A 93 -10.00 2.82 23.95
CA GLY A 93 -10.84 1.69 24.37
C GLY A 93 -10.14 0.35 24.23
N LEU A 94 -9.50 0.10 23.06
CA LEU A 94 -8.71 -1.11 22.86
C LEU A 94 -7.50 -1.16 23.82
N GLY A 95 -6.81 -0.03 24.00
CA GLY A 95 -5.66 0.07 24.91
C GLY A 95 -6.03 -0.26 26.36
N ILE A 96 -7.15 0.28 26.85
CA ILE A 96 -7.65 -0.02 28.22
C ILE A 96 -7.98 -1.50 28.35
N LEU A 97 -8.71 -2.09 27.39
CA LEU A 97 -9.05 -3.51 27.43
C LEU A 97 -7.80 -4.42 27.48
N VAL A 98 -6.74 -4.05 26.73
CA VAL A 98 -5.51 -4.84 26.71
C VAL A 98 -4.71 -4.66 28.00
N VAL A 99 -4.56 -3.42 28.51
CA VAL A 99 -3.82 -3.15 29.76
C VAL A 99 -4.49 -3.79 30.97
N THR A 100 -5.83 -3.81 31.00
CA THR A 100 -6.61 -4.45 32.08
C THR A 100 -6.69 -5.98 31.97
N GLY A 101 -6.15 -6.57 30.90
CA GLY A 101 -6.24 -8.02 30.67
C GLY A 101 -7.62 -8.52 30.23
N ALA A 102 -8.59 -7.62 30.00
CA ALA A 102 -9.95 -7.96 29.60
C ALA A 102 -10.11 -8.17 28.06
N ALA A 103 -9.03 -7.95 27.30
CA ALA A 103 -9.08 -8.07 25.85
C ALA A 103 -9.28 -9.53 25.41
N GLN A 104 -10.25 -9.73 24.52
CA GLN A 104 -10.51 -10.99 23.83
C GLN A 104 -10.46 -10.78 22.33
N LEU A 105 -10.30 -11.83 21.55
CA LEU A 105 -10.17 -11.75 20.10
C LEU A 105 -11.33 -11.01 19.43
N TRP A 106 -12.57 -11.27 19.86
CA TRP A 106 -13.73 -10.61 19.29
C TRP A 106 -13.76 -9.09 19.54
N HIS A 107 -13.20 -8.61 20.68
CA HIS A 107 -13.02 -7.19 20.93
C HIS A 107 -12.12 -6.59 19.85
N VAL A 108 -10.97 -7.24 19.57
CA VAL A 108 -10.04 -6.75 18.55
C VAL A 108 -10.70 -6.72 17.18
N TYR A 109 -11.49 -7.73 16.82
CA TYR A 109 -12.26 -7.74 15.57
C TYR A 109 -13.27 -6.59 15.47
N ALA A 110 -14.01 -6.32 16.54
CA ALA A 110 -14.97 -5.23 16.62
C ALA A 110 -14.26 -3.86 16.46
N PHE A 111 -13.17 -3.64 17.20
CA PHE A 111 -12.37 -2.41 17.10
C PHE A 111 -11.71 -2.28 15.72
N ALA A 112 -11.22 -3.36 15.12
CA ALA A 112 -10.66 -3.38 13.78
C ALA A 112 -11.69 -2.94 12.73
N LEU A 113 -12.90 -3.50 12.80
CA LEU A 113 -14.02 -3.13 11.92
C LEU A 113 -14.41 -1.66 12.08
N MET A 114 -14.61 -1.21 13.32
CA MET A 114 -14.96 0.19 13.61
C MET A 114 -13.86 1.16 13.13
N LEU A 115 -12.60 0.82 13.37
CA LEU A 115 -11.45 1.60 12.85
C LEU A 115 -11.43 1.64 11.33
N GLY A 116 -11.74 0.51 10.68
CA GLY A 116 -11.86 0.42 9.22
C GLY A 116 -12.95 1.33 8.66
N VAL A 117 -14.13 1.34 9.28
CA VAL A 117 -15.25 2.21 8.90
C VAL A 117 -14.88 3.69 9.06
N VAL A 118 -14.32 4.08 10.21
CA VAL A 118 -13.91 5.47 10.45
C VAL A 118 -12.80 5.88 9.50
N SER A 119 -11.82 5.02 9.27
CA SER A 119 -10.71 5.29 8.32
C SER A 119 -11.20 5.44 6.88
N ALA A 120 -12.24 4.67 6.49
CA ALA A 120 -12.84 4.79 5.15
C ALA A 120 -13.45 6.17 4.91
N LEU A 121 -14.03 6.78 5.94
CA LEU A 121 -14.58 8.14 5.89
C LEU A 121 -13.46 9.20 5.98
N ASP A 122 -12.45 8.98 6.82
CA ASP A 122 -11.35 9.92 7.08
C ASP A 122 -10.47 10.16 5.84
N ALA A 123 -10.11 9.09 5.13
CA ALA A 123 -9.10 9.14 4.07
C ALA A 123 -9.42 10.15 2.94
N PRO A 124 -10.62 10.16 2.31
CA PRO A 124 -10.93 11.13 1.26
C PRO A 124 -11.07 12.55 1.78
N VAL A 125 -11.57 12.72 3.02
CA VAL A 125 -11.70 14.03 3.66
C VAL A 125 -10.33 14.63 3.93
N ARG A 126 -9.39 13.84 4.45
CA ARG A 126 -8.01 14.26 4.73
C ARG A 126 -7.29 14.69 3.45
N GLN A 127 -7.45 13.93 2.35
CA GLN A 127 -6.83 14.26 1.06
C GLN A 127 -7.39 15.58 0.49
N THR A 128 -8.70 15.78 0.57
CA THR A 128 -9.34 17.00 0.05
C THR A 128 -9.12 18.21 0.95
N PHE A 129 -8.95 18.03 2.27
CA PHE A 129 -8.69 19.11 3.19
C PHE A 129 -7.36 19.84 2.93
N VAL A 130 -6.34 19.12 2.41
CA VAL A 130 -5.06 19.72 2.00
C VAL A 130 -5.27 20.87 1.02
N SER A 131 -6.19 20.73 0.07
CA SER A 131 -6.47 21.76 -0.92
C SER A 131 -7.23 22.99 -0.37
N GLU A 132 -7.85 22.87 0.80
CA GLU A 132 -8.45 24.02 1.50
C GLU A 132 -7.42 24.84 2.28
N LEU A 133 -6.24 24.25 2.59
CA LEU A 133 -5.20 24.87 3.41
C LEU A 133 -4.22 25.73 2.62
N VAL A 134 -4.08 25.49 1.31
CA VAL A 134 -3.06 26.12 0.46
C VAL A 134 -3.66 26.72 -0.80
N GLN A 135 -2.96 27.68 -1.41
CA GLN A 135 -3.30 28.23 -2.73
C GLN A 135 -2.88 27.26 -3.85
N ASP A 136 -3.42 27.45 -5.06
CA ASP A 136 -3.23 26.53 -6.18
C ASP A 136 -1.75 26.36 -6.56
N ASP A 137 -0.93 27.42 -6.46
CA ASP A 137 0.50 27.38 -6.73
C ASP A 137 1.30 26.49 -5.75
N TYR A 138 0.77 26.28 -4.54
CA TYR A 138 1.38 25.45 -3.51
C TYR A 138 0.79 24.05 -3.43
N LEU A 139 -0.37 23.81 -4.08
CA LEU A 139 -1.11 22.57 -3.98
C LEU A 139 -0.30 21.33 -4.42
N PRO A 140 0.45 21.33 -5.54
CA PRO A 140 1.24 20.18 -5.93
C PRO A 140 2.30 19.81 -4.88
N ASN A 141 2.94 20.81 -4.27
CA ASN A 141 3.95 20.61 -3.23
C ASN A 141 3.31 20.11 -1.92
N ALA A 142 2.15 20.65 -1.52
CA ALA A 142 1.42 20.22 -0.33
C ALA A 142 0.95 18.76 -0.47
N VAL A 143 0.42 18.36 -1.62
CA VAL A 143 0.02 16.97 -1.90
C VAL A 143 1.22 16.03 -1.87
N ALA A 144 2.34 16.44 -2.45
CA ALA A 144 3.58 15.65 -2.42
C ALA A 144 4.11 15.44 -1.00
N LEU A 145 4.13 16.50 -0.18
CA LEU A 145 4.53 16.43 1.23
C LEU A 145 3.57 15.57 2.06
N ASN A 146 2.26 15.68 1.83
CA ASN A 146 1.28 14.83 2.52
C ASN A 146 1.49 13.35 2.17
N SER A 147 1.74 13.03 0.91
CA SER A 147 2.05 11.66 0.48
C SER A 147 3.37 11.16 1.08
N ALA A 148 4.39 12.02 1.14
CA ALA A 148 5.66 11.70 1.80
C ALA A 148 5.47 11.42 3.29
N SER A 149 4.69 12.26 4.00
CA SER A 149 4.33 12.07 5.41
C SER A 149 3.68 10.70 5.66
N PHE A 150 2.72 10.33 4.83
CA PHE A 150 2.04 9.04 4.94
C PHE A 150 3.00 7.86 4.73
N ASN A 151 3.91 7.94 3.75
CA ASN A 151 4.89 6.88 3.48
C ASN A 151 5.96 6.79 4.59
N VAL A 152 6.43 7.92 5.12
CA VAL A 152 7.35 7.96 6.27
C VAL A 152 6.70 7.33 7.50
N ALA A 153 5.44 7.67 7.77
CA ALA A 153 4.69 7.09 8.87
C ALA A 153 4.52 5.57 8.73
N ARG A 154 4.21 5.09 7.52
CA ARG A 154 4.09 3.66 7.21
C ARG A 154 5.40 2.90 7.42
N MET A 155 6.54 3.58 7.25
CA MET A 155 7.86 3.02 7.45
C MET A 155 8.29 3.04 8.92
N ILE A 156 8.11 4.19 9.60
CA ILE A 156 8.56 4.38 10.98
C ILE A 156 7.60 3.73 11.98
N GLY A 157 6.30 3.74 11.69
CA GLY A 157 5.26 3.23 12.59
C GLY A 157 5.53 1.78 13.06
N PRO A 158 5.74 0.82 12.16
CA PRO A 158 6.06 -0.55 12.54
C PRO A 158 7.33 -0.69 13.37
N ALA A 159 8.37 0.10 13.08
CA ALA A 159 9.61 0.11 13.85
C ALA A 159 9.37 0.54 15.30
N VAL A 160 8.68 1.67 15.47
CA VAL A 160 8.31 2.20 16.80
C VAL A 160 7.39 1.23 17.53
N ALA A 161 6.42 0.63 16.81
CA ALA A 161 5.52 -0.37 17.38
C ALA A 161 6.27 -1.58 17.94
N GLY A 162 7.24 -2.13 17.19
CA GLY A 162 8.03 -3.28 17.63
C GLY A 162 8.79 -2.99 18.92
N VAL A 163 9.50 -1.86 18.98
CA VAL A 163 10.25 -1.45 20.17
C VAL A 163 9.31 -1.21 21.36
N LEU A 164 8.25 -0.43 21.17
CA LEU A 164 7.33 -0.13 22.27
C LEU A 164 6.57 -1.38 22.73
N THR A 165 6.15 -2.27 21.81
CA THR A 165 5.47 -3.50 22.17
C THR A 165 6.38 -4.42 22.99
N ALA A 166 7.67 -4.48 22.66
CA ALA A 166 8.64 -5.27 23.43
C ALA A 166 8.93 -4.69 24.82
N VAL A 167 8.94 -3.34 24.96
CA VAL A 167 9.32 -2.67 26.23
C VAL A 167 8.12 -2.51 27.16
N VAL A 168 6.97 -2.06 26.66
CA VAL A 168 5.80 -1.68 27.49
C VAL A 168 4.56 -2.52 27.20
N GLY A 169 4.61 -3.39 26.18
CA GLY A 169 3.49 -4.20 25.76
C GLY A 169 2.52 -3.50 24.81
N PRO A 170 1.68 -4.28 24.08
CA PRO A 170 0.83 -3.74 23.01
C PRO A 170 -0.28 -2.80 23.53
N GLY A 171 -0.78 -3.00 24.75
CA GLY A 171 -1.82 -2.15 25.34
C GLY A 171 -1.38 -0.69 25.51
N TRP A 172 -0.13 -0.48 25.95
CA TRP A 172 0.43 0.86 26.07
C TRP A 172 0.68 1.51 24.70
N VAL A 173 1.02 0.72 23.68
CA VAL A 173 1.14 1.24 22.32
C VAL A 173 -0.17 1.88 21.84
N PHE A 174 -1.33 1.27 22.13
CA PHE A 174 -2.63 1.84 21.80
C PHE A 174 -2.93 3.12 22.58
N LEU A 175 -2.59 3.17 23.88
CA LEU A 175 -2.76 4.38 24.70
C LEU A 175 -1.85 5.52 24.23
N ILE A 176 -0.60 5.22 23.89
CA ILE A 176 0.32 6.18 23.28
C ILE A 176 -0.23 6.68 21.94
N ASN A 177 -0.78 5.78 21.12
CA ASN A 177 -1.41 6.22 19.86
C ASN A 177 -2.59 7.17 20.11
N THR A 178 -3.38 6.95 21.15
CA THR A 178 -4.44 7.92 21.53
C THR A 178 -3.89 9.34 21.67
N LEU A 179 -2.73 9.49 22.29
CA LEU A 179 -2.07 10.79 22.44
C LEU A 179 -1.56 11.35 21.10
N THR A 180 -1.23 10.51 20.11
CA THR A 180 -0.77 11.00 18.81
C THR A 180 -1.88 11.70 17.99
N PHE A 181 -3.15 11.49 18.31
CA PHE A 181 -4.25 12.23 17.71
C PHE A 181 -4.40 13.66 18.27
N VAL A 182 -3.90 13.93 19.47
CA VAL A 182 -4.03 15.24 20.13
C VAL A 182 -3.39 16.36 19.30
N PRO A 183 -2.15 16.28 18.80
CA PRO A 183 -1.57 17.34 17.96
C PRO A 183 -2.38 17.66 16.72
N LEU A 184 -2.99 16.64 16.07
CA LEU A 184 -3.84 16.85 14.90
C LEU A 184 -5.16 17.53 15.28
N LEU A 185 -5.82 17.10 16.34
CA LEU A 185 -7.06 17.72 16.84
C LEU A 185 -6.81 19.17 17.27
N LEU A 186 -5.70 19.45 17.96
CA LEU A 186 -5.30 20.81 18.33
C LEU A 186 -5.01 21.67 17.08
N SER A 187 -4.37 21.09 16.05
CA SER A 187 -4.15 21.80 14.79
C SER A 187 -5.47 22.20 14.13
N LEU A 188 -6.43 21.26 14.08
CA LEU A 188 -7.77 21.53 13.54
C LEU A 188 -8.52 22.58 14.38
N ALA A 189 -8.36 22.60 15.70
CA ALA A 189 -8.96 23.62 16.56
C ALA A 189 -8.37 25.00 16.28
N LYS A 190 -7.04 25.10 16.13
CA LYS A 190 -6.32 26.37 15.90
C LYS A 190 -6.53 26.99 14.53
N ILE A 191 -6.81 26.20 13.49
CA ILE A 191 -7.03 26.70 12.13
C ILE A 191 -8.41 27.36 12.04
N PRO A 192 -8.53 28.68 11.79
CA PRO A 192 -9.82 29.34 11.68
C PRO A 192 -10.58 28.85 10.44
N SER A 193 -11.87 28.57 10.58
CA SER A 193 -12.68 28.15 9.43
C SER A 193 -12.83 29.23 8.35
N SER A 194 -12.64 30.50 8.70
CA SER A 194 -12.62 31.65 7.77
C SER A 194 -11.38 31.67 6.87
N SER A 195 -10.28 31.04 7.29
CA SER A 195 -9.03 30.96 6.50
C SER A 195 -9.01 29.80 5.51
N LEU A 196 -10.01 28.91 5.56
CA LEU A 196 -10.11 27.79 4.66
C LEU A 196 -10.73 28.20 3.32
N ARG A 197 -10.13 27.76 2.23
CA ARG A 197 -10.63 27.99 0.87
C ARG A 197 -11.89 27.19 0.64
N ARG A 198 -12.95 27.86 0.19
CA ARG A 198 -14.19 27.18 -0.26
C ARG A 198 -13.98 26.68 -1.68
N LEU A 199 -13.74 25.40 -1.83
CA LEU A 199 -13.64 24.78 -3.16
C LEU A 199 -15.03 24.48 -3.72
N PRO A 200 -15.24 24.68 -5.04
CA PRO A 200 -16.46 24.25 -5.72
C PRO A 200 -16.66 22.75 -5.54
N ARG A 201 -17.87 22.36 -5.18
CA ARG A 201 -18.24 20.94 -5.06
C ARG A 201 -18.38 20.35 -6.46
N ALA A 202 -17.65 19.29 -6.77
CA ALA A 202 -17.82 18.59 -8.03
C ALA A 202 -19.20 17.89 -8.05
N PRO A 203 -19.98 18.01 -9.14
CA PRO A 203 -21.25 17.30 -9.25
C PRO A 203 -21.02 15.79 -9.15
N ALA A 204 -21.75 15.14 -8.27
CA ALA A 204 -21.70 13.69 -8.09
C ALA A 204 -22.24 13.00 -9.34
N GLY A 205 -21.38 12.49 -10.21
CA GLY A 205 -21.78 11.79 -11.44
C GLY A 205 -22.06 10.31 -11.16
N ARG A 206 -23.31 9.87 -11.32
CA ARG A 206 -23.67 8.45 -11.41
C ARG A 206 -23.07 7.86 -12.70
N GLY A 207 -22.47 6.66 -12.63
CA GLY A 207 -21.95 5.96 -13.83
C GLY A 207 -20.44 6.03 -14.07
N ARG A 208 -19.68 6.82 -13.30
CA ARG A 208 -18.23 7.01 -13.50
C ARG A 208 -17.40 5.73 -13.43
N ILE A 209 -17.73 4.78 -12.56
CA ILE A 209 -17.00 3.50 -12.42
C ILE A 209 -17.27 2.62 -13.66
N ARG A 210 -18.52 2.54 -14.13
CA ARG A 210 -18.89 1.75 -15.32
C ARG A 210 -18.19 2.24 -16.58
N GLU A 211 -18.05 3.56 -16.73
CA GLU A 211 -17.31 4.15 -17.84
C GLU A 211 -15.81 3.88 -17.76
N GLY A 212 -15.22 3.96 -16.54
CA GLY A 212 -13.84 3.56 -16.31
C GLY A 212 -13.60 2.09 -16.65
N LEU A 213 -14.50 1.19 -16.23
CA LEU A 213 -14.42 -0.23 -16.54
C LEU A 213 -14.55 -0.49 -18.06
N ARG A 214 -15.49 0.23 -18.74
CA ARG A 214 -15.63 0.15 -20.19
C ARG A 214 -14.35 0.60 -20.90
N TYR A 215 -13.75 1.72 -20.49
CA TYR A 215 -12.50 2.22 -21.05
C TYR A 215 -11.35 1.22 -20.88
N VAL A 216 -11.16 0.68 -19.68
CA VAL A 216 -10.13 -0.31 -19.38
C VAL A 216 -10.31 -1.59 -20.20
N ARG A 217 -11.54 -2.05 -20.41
CA ARG A 217 -11.84 -3.26 -21.23
C ARG A 217 -11.28 -3.17 -22.66
N TYR A 218 -11.23 -1.97 -23.24
CA TYR A 218 -10.68 -1.73 -24.58
C TYR A 218 -9.18 -1.40 -24.58
N ARG A 219 -8.54 -1.43 -23.43
CA ARG A 219 -7.11 -1.15 -23.23
C ARG A 219 -6.41 -2.38 -22.61
N PRO A 220 -6.02 -3.38 -23.43
CA PRO A 220 -5.43 -4.63 -22.94
C PRO A 220 -4.18 -4.42 -22.08
N ASP A 221 -3.39 -3.40 -22.36
CA ASP A 221 -2.23 -3.00 -21.57
C ASP A 221 -2.62 -2.61 -20.11
N LEU A 222 -3.71 -1.86 -19.94
CA LEU A 222 -4.23 -1.51 -18.61
C LEU A 222 -4.83 -2.72 -17.91
N VAL A 223 -5.56 -3.59 -18.63
CA VAL A 223 -6.13 -4.82 -18.07
C VAL A 223 -5.03 -5.69 -17.47
N VAL A 224 -3.95 -5.94 -18.21
CA VAL A 224 -2.85 -6.78 -17.74
C VAL A 224 -2.14 -6.19 -16.51
N VAL A 225 -1.95 -4.87 -16.48
CA VAL A 225 -1.39 -4.18 -15.30
C VAL A 225 -2.32 -4.30 -14.10
N LEU A 226 -3.63 -4.09 -14.28
CA LEU A 226 -4.61 -4.18 -13.18
C LEU A 226 -4.75 -5.61 -12.65
N VAL A 227 -4.72 -6.62 -13.53
CA VAL A 227 -4.71 -8.03 -13.12
C VAL A 227 -3.46 -8.36 -12.31
N ALA A 228 -2.28 -7.90 -12.76
CA ALA A 228 -1.03 -8.11 -12.03
C ALA A 228 -1.06 -7.45 -10.63
N ILE A 229 -1.57 -6.21 -10.55
CA ILE A 229 -1.75 -5.50 -9.27
C ILE A 229 -2.76 -6.21 -8.36
N PHE A 230 -3.85 -6.74 -8.92
CA PHE A 230 -4.83 -7.52 -8.15
C PHE A 230 -4.19 -8.79 -7.56
N ILE A 231 -3.48 -9.57 -8.35
CA ILE A 231 -2.84 -10.82 -7.90
C ILE A 231 -1.81 -10.53 -6.81
N VAL A 232 -0.88 -9.59 -7.06
CA VAL A 232 0.15 -9.26 -6.08
C VAL A 232 -0.43 -8.52 -4.87
N GLY A 233 -1.41 -7.63 -5.06
CA GLY A 233 -2.11 -6.94 -3.98
C GLY A 233 -2.88 -7.87 -3.05
N THR A 234 -3.51 -8.90 -3.63
CA THR A 234 -4.29 -9.89 -2.87
C THR A 234 -3.37 -10.85 -2.12
N LEU A 235 -2.42 -11.47 -2.81
CA LEU A 235 -1.64 -12.58 -2.28
C LEU A 235 -0.23 -12.19 -1.84
N GLY A 236 0.35 -11.12 -2.40
CA GLY A 236 1.75 -10.75 -2.21
C GLY A 236 2.02 -9.65 -1.17
N LEU A 237 1.05 -8.77 -0.89
CA LEU A 237 1.31 -7.58 -0.05
C LEU A 237 0.83 -7.72 1.41
N ASN A 238 0.72 -8.94 1.92
CA ASN A 238 0.31 -9.21 3.31
C ASN A 238 1.52 -9.27 4.25
N PHE A 239 2.43 -8.30 4.15
CA PHE A 239 3.74 -8.34 4.81
C PHE A 239 3.67 -8.45 6.34
N ALA A 240 2.76 -7.75 7.01
CA ALA A 240 2.62 -7.84 8.46
C ALA A 240 2.33 -9.29 8.90
N LEU A 241 1.46 -9.98 8.17
CA LEU A 241 1.14 -11.38 8.42
C LEU A 241 2.33 -12.31 8.13
N PHE A 242 2.99 -12.16 6.97
CA PHE A 242 4.16 -12.98 6.64
C PHE A 242 5.26 -12.85 7.67
N ILE A 243 5.58 -11.60 8.05
CA ILE A 243 6.66 -11.32 9.01
C ILE A 243 6.27 -11.83 10.40
N ALA A 244 5.01 -11.65 10.85
CA ALA A 244 4.55 -12.16 12.14
C ALA A 244 4.66 -13.69 12.19
N ALA A 245 4.18 -14.39 11.16
CA ALA A 245 4.24 -15.85 11.09
C ALA A 245 5.71 -16.37 11.04
N MET A 246 6.57 -15.76 10.22
CA MET A 246 7.99 -16.15 10.15
C MET A 246 8.73 -15.86 11.46
N VAL A 247 8.55 -14.67 12.05
CA VAL A 247 9.25 -14.28 13.28
C VAL A 247 8.76 -15.07 14.48
N GLY A 248 7.44 -15.15 14.68
CA GLY A 248 6.86 -15.77 15.86
C GLY A 248 6.83 -17.30 15.81
N THR A 249 6.41 -17.89 14.66
CA THR A 249 6.26 -19.35 14.58
C THR A 249 7.52 -20.04 14.08
N GLU A 250 8.15 -19.52 12.99
CA GLU A 250 9.30 -20.20 12.39
C GLU A 250 10.58 -19.97 13.19
N PHE A 251 10.83 -18.72 13.64
CA PHE A 251 12.05 -18.36 14.37
C PHE A 251 11.85 -18.30 15.89
N GLY A 252 10.62 -18.35 16.41
CA GLY A 252 10.32 -18.32 17.85
C GLY A 252 10.75 -17.04 18.57
N LEU A 253 10.69 -15.88 17.87
CA LEU A 253 11.16 -14.59 18.37
C LEU A 253 9.99 -13.66 18.73
N ASP A 254 10.33 -12.56 19.40
CA ASP A 254 9.39 -11.63 20.02
C ASP A 254 8.93 -10.45 19.13
N ALA A 255 8.16 -9.54 19.74
CA ALA A 255 7.66 -8.32 19.10
C ALA A 255 8.77 -7.38 18.62
N GLY A 256 9.91 -7.33 19.33
CA GLY A 256 11.06 -6.51 18.94
C GLY A 256 11.66 -6.99 17.62
N ALA A 257 11.82 -8.33 17.49
CA ALA A 257 12.27 -8.96 16.25
C ALA A 257 11.27 -8.74 15.11
N PHE A 258 9.95 -8.81 15.36
CA PHE A 258 8.92 -8.50 14.38
C PHE A 258 9.00 -7.05 13.88
N GLY A 259 9.14 -6.08 14.79
CA GLY A 259 9.31 -4.66 14.45
C GLY A 259 10.58 -4.40 13.65
N LEU A 260 11.69 -5.05 14.01
CA LEU A 260 12.97 -4.94 13.29
C LEU A 260 12.84 -5.45 11.84
N MET A 261 12.22 -6.59 11.61
CA MET A 261 12.00 -7.12 10.25
C MET A 261 11.13 -6.19 9.38
N ASN A 262 10.06 -5.61 9.96
CA ASN A 262 9.27 -4.60 9.27
C ASN A 262 10.11 -3.37 8.90
N SER A 263 11.00 -2.92 9.78
CA SER A 263 11.90 -1.79 9.55
C SER A 263 12.92 -2.08 8.44
N ILE A 264 13.51 -3.27 8.45
CA ILE A 264 14.46 -3.74 7.43
C ILE A 264 13.78 -3.77 6.06
N MET A 265 12.57 -4.33 5.96
CA MET A 265 11.79 -4.32 4.73
C MET A 265 11.46 -2.89 4.27
N ALA A 266 11.18 -1.98 5.21
CA ALA A 266 10.89 -0.58 4.90
C ALA A 266 12.11 0.14 4.29
N ILE A 267 13.34 -0.19 4.67
CA ILE A 267 14.56 0.33 4.03
C ILE A 267 14.57 -0.01 2.53
N GLY A 268 14.31 -1.27 2.19
CA GLY A 268 14.18 -1.71 0.80
C GLY A 268 13.06 -0.96 0.05
N SER A 269 11.91 -0.78 0.72
CA SER A 269 10.76 -0.06 0.16
C SER A 269 11.09 1.40 -0.18
N VAL A 270 11.83 2.09 0.70
CA VAL A 270 12.31 3.46 0.45
C VAL A 270 13.27 3.51 -0.72
N ALA A 271 14.24 2.61 -0.77
CA ALA A 271 15.17 2.51 -1.89
C ALA A 271 14.41 2.28 -3.22
N GLY A 272 13.40 1.41 -3.22
CA GLY A 272 12.54 1.16 -4.38
C GLY A 272 11.75 2.40 -4.83
N ALA A 273 11.22 3.17 -3.88
CA ALA A 273 10.51 4.41 -4.16
C ALA A 273 11.44 5.48 -4.76
N LEU A 274 12.63 5.68 -4.18
CA LEU A 274 13.62 6.64 -4.67
C LEU A 274 14.12 6.28 -6.08
N LEU A 275 14.46 5.00 -6.31
CA LEU A 275 14.85 4.52 -7.63
C LEU A 275 13.74 4.68 -8.67
N SER A 276 12.48 4.52 -8.27
CA SER A 276 11.34 4.72 -9.16
C SER A 276 11.10 6.19 -9.48
N ALA A 277 11.33 7.10 -8.54
CA ALA A 277 11.24 8.54 -8.74
C ALA A 277 12.29 9.08 -9.72
N GLY A 278 13.51 8.51 -9.72
CA GLY A 278 14.58 8.86 -10.65
C GLY A 278 14.37 8.29 -12.07
N ARG A 279 13.43 7.38 -12.28
CA ARG A 279 13.12 6.82 -13.59
C ARG A 279 12.17 7.76 -14.34
N GLY A 280 12.45 8.00 -15.61
CA GLY A 280 11.55 8.75 -16.49
C GLY A 280 10.20 8.06 -16.72
N LYS A 281 9.69 8.04 -17.95
CA LYS A 281 8.37 7.44 -18.24
C LYS A 281 8.26 5.97 -17.77
N PRO A 282 7.21 5.61 -17.02
CA PRO A 282 6.96 4.24 -16.58
C PRO A 282 6.82 3.28 -17.77
N ARG A 283 7.44 2.10 -17.68
CA ARG A 283 7.45 1.10 -18.76
C ARG A 283 6.94 -0.25 -18.23
N LEU A 284 6.13 -0.94 -19.04
CA LEU A 284 5.61 -2.28 -18.69
C LEU A 284 6.70 -3.29 -18.32
N ARG A 285 7.87 -3.21 -18.99
CA ARG A 285 9.01 -4.08 -18.66
C ARG A 285 9.51 -3.91 -17.23
N VAL A 286 9.44 -2.68 -16.69
CA VAL A 286 9.82 -2.40 -15.30
C VAL A 286 8.80 -2.98 -14.34
N ILE A 287 7.51 -2.87 -14.64
CA ILE A 287 6.43 -3.41 -13.81
C ILE A 287 6.58 -4.92 -13.68
N PHE A 288 6.65 -5.63 -14.81
CA PHE A 288 6.70 -7.09 -14.81
C PHE A 288 8.07 -7.64 -14.41
N GLY A 289 9.16 -6.93 -14.71
CA GLY A 289 10.49 -7.26 -14.21
C GLY A 289 10.58 -7.11 -12.67
N ALA A 290 9.99 -6.06 -12.11
CA ALA A 290 9.90 -5.89 -10.67
C ALA A 290 8.98 -6.94 -10.02
N ALA A 291 7.88 -7.36 -10.69
CA ALA A 291 7.03 -8.46 -10.24
C ALA A 291 7.80 -9.79 -10.20
N ALA A 292 8.59 -10.09 -11.23
CA ALA A 292 9.44 -11.27 -11.27
C ALA A 292 10.48 -11.25 -10.14
N ALA A 293 11.19 -10.13 -9.99
CA ALA A 293 12.19 -9.96 -8.95
C ALA A 293 11.57 -10.03 -7.53
N PHE A 294 10.38 -9.45 -7.34
CA PHE A 294 9.60 -9.60 -6.09
C PHE A 294 9.27 -11.08 -5.83
N GLY A 295 8.81 -11.81 -6.84
CA GLY A 295 8.51 -13.24 -6.69
C GLY A 295 9.74 -14.07 -6.32
N VAL A 296 10.87 -13.85 -7.02
CA VAL A 296 12.13 -14.55 -6.74
C VAL A 296 12.64 -14.22 -5.33
N THR A 297 12.69 -12.95 -4.96
CA THR A 297 13.20 -12.53 -3.64
C THR A 297 12.30 -12.98 -2.50
N SER A 298 10.96 -13.00 -2.71
CA SER A 298 10.02 -13.59 -1.74
C SER A 298 10.23 -15.11 -1.59
N GLY A 299 10.53 -15.81 -2.68
CA GLY A 299 10.89 -17.23 -2.64
C GLY A 299 12.19 -17.48 -1.87
N ILE A 300 13.21 -16.64 -2.07
CA ILE A 300 14.47 -16.68 -1.29
C ILE A 300 14.17 -16.42 0.20
N ALA A 301 13.33 -15.43 0.52
CA ALA A 301 12.94 -15.14 1.89
C ALA A 301 12.18 -16.32 2.54
N ALA A 302 11.31 -17.02 1.79
CA ALA A 302 10.63 -18.22 2.27
C ALA A 302 11.60 -19.37 2.63
N MET A 303 12.74 -19.44 1.94
CA MET A 303 13.77 -20.48 2.15
C MET A 303 14.88 -20.05 3.13
N ALA A 304 14.79 -18.86 3.72
CA ALA A 304 15.81 -18.32 4.61
C ALA A 304 16.09 -19.29 5.77
N PRO A 305 17.36 -19.68 6.03
CA PRO A 305 17.69 -20.67 7.05
C PRO A 305 17.54 -20.14 8.47
N ASN A 306 17.63 -18.84 8.66
CA ASN A 306 17.53 -18.18 9.96
C ASN A 306 17.06 -16.73 9.83
N TYR A 307 16.80 -16.11 10.97
CA TYR A 307 16.32 -14.74 11.11
C TYR A 307 17.19 -13.70 10.39
N PHE A 308 18.53 -13.83 10.46
CA PHE A 308 19.44 -12.87 9.81
C PHE A 308 19.28 -12.88 8.27
N TRP A 309 19.33 -14.06 7.65
CA TRP A 309 19.17 -14.19 6.19
C TRP A 309 17.77 -13.83 5.72
N TYR A 310 16.75 -14.07 6.58
CA TYR A 310 15.40 -13.59 6.32
C TYR A 310 15.37 -12.05 6.22
N GLY A 311 15.99 -11.35 7.19
CA GLY A 311 16.12 -9.90 7.16
C GLY A 311 16.84 -9.38 5.91
N VAL A 312 17.95 -10.01 5.53
CA VAL A 312 18.68 -9.67 4.29
C VAL A 312 17.78 -9.82 3.06
N ALA A 313 16.99 -10.89 2.99
CA ALA A 313 16.09 -11.14 1.89
C ALA A 313 14.89 -10.17 1.85
N LEU A 314 14.44 -9.64 3.00
CA LEU A 314 13.35 -8.68 3.06
C LEU A 314 13.68 -7.32 2.41
N VAL A 315 14.94 -6.91 2.37
CA VAL A 315 15.36 -5.66 1.72
C VAL A 315 14.98 -5.66 0.23
N PRO A 316 15.41 -6.63 -0.59
CA PRO A 316 15.01 -6.67 -1.99
C PRO A 316 13.52 -6.98 -2.18
N VAL A 317 12.86 -7.72 -1.28
CA VAL A 317 11.40 -7.90 -1.31
C VAL A 317 10.70 -6.56 -1.23
N GLY A 318 11.01 -5.71 -0.26
CA GLY A 318 10.44 -4.38 -0.12
C GLY A 318 10.75 -3.46 -1.31
N LEU A 319 11.99 -3.51 -1.82
CA LEU A 319 12.44 -2.73 -2.97
C LEU A 319 11.63 -3.05 -4.23
N PHE A 320 11.48 -4.32 -4.57
CA PHE A 320 10.79 -4.72 -5.80
C PHE A 320 9.27 -4.60 -5.67
N ALA A 321 8.70 -4.84 -4.49
CA ALA A 321 7.29 -4.60 -4.23
C ALA A 321 6.91 -3.14 -4.52
N ILE A 322 7.62 -2.18 -3.94
CA ILE A 322 7.35 -0.75 -4.13
C ILE A 322 7.70 -0.30 -5.55
N THR A 323 8.78 -0.82 -6.14
CA THR A 323 9.11 -0.53 -7.55
C THR A 323 8.00 -0.95 -8.51
N MET A 324 7.42 -2.15 -8.34
CA MET A 324 6.28 -2.62 -9.12
C MET A 324 5.08 -1.67 -8.95
N MET A 325 4.72 -1.37 -7.70
CA MET A 325 3.55 -0.56 -7.36
C MET A 325 3.62 0.85 -7.90
N THR A 326 4.75 1.54 -7.65
CA THR A 326 4.95 2.93 -8.12
C THR A 326 5.01 3.00 -9.64
N SER A 327 5.66 2.01 -10.29
CA SER A 327 5.71 1.94 -11.74
C SER A 327 4.34 1.65 -12.36
N ALA A 328 3.53 0.76 -11.77
CA ALA A 328 2.18 0.47 -12.23
C ALA A 328 1.25 1.69 -12.05
N ASN A 329 1.29 2.34 -10.88
CA ASN A 329 0.55 3.58 -10.62
C ASN A 329 0.90 4.66 -11.65
N GLY A 330 2.21 4.92 -11.84
CA GLY A 330 2.68 5.89 -12.82
C GLY A 330 2.29 5.54 -14.26
N TYR A 331 2.33 4.24 -14.64
CA TYR A 331 1.91 3.78 -15.96
C TYR A 331 0.42 4.07 -16.20
N VAL A 332 -0.43 3.68 -15.27
CA VAL A 332 -1.88 3.92 -15.37
C VAL A 332 -2.18 5.43 -15.46
N GLN A 333 -1.52 6.26 -14.64
CA GLN A 333 -1.71 7.71 -14.66
C GLN A 333 -1.28 8.36 -15.98
N THR A 334 -0.14 7.95 -16.54
CA THR A 334 0.48 8.63 -17.69
C THR A 334 -0.05 8.13 -19.03
N THR A 335 -0.54 6.88 -19.11
CA THR A 335 -1.06 6.30 -20.36
C THR A 335 -2.57 6.42 -20.52
N THR A 336 -3.27 6.83 -19.46
CA THR A 336 -4.72 7.07 -19.51
C THR A 336 -5.02 8.50 -19.96
N GLU A 337 -5.99 8.64 -20.87
CA GLU A 337 -6.47 9.95 -21.34
C GLU A 337 -6.90 10.85 -20.18
N PRO A 338 -6.60 12.17 -20.23
CA PRO A 338 -6.89 13.10 -19.13
C PRO A 338 -8.34 13.04 -18.63
N VAL A 339 -9.31 12.91 -19.53
CA VAL A 339 -10.75 12.86 -19.22
C VAL A 339 -11.13 11.58 -18.46
N MET A 340 -10.45 10.46 -18.72
CA MET A 340 -10.73 9.15 -18.12
C MET A 340 -9.82 8.85 -16.91
N ARG A 341 -8.74 9.62 -16.72
CA ARG A 341 -7.69 9.35 -15.70
C ARG A 341 -8.27 9.18 -14.31
N GLY A 342 -9.15 10.08 -13.87
CA GLY A 342 -9.74 9.98 -12.52
C GLY A 342 -10.55 8.70 -12.31
N ARG A 343 -11.28 8.25 -13.35
CA ARG A 343 -12.11 7.03 -13.29
C ARG A 343 -11.27 5.76 -13.27
N VAL A 344 -10.21 5.71 -14.10
CA VAL A 344 -9.30 4.58 -14.17
C VAL A 344 -8.45 4.49 -12.88
N MET A 345 -8.01 5.63 -12.34
CA MET A 345 -7.30 5.67 -11.06
C MET A 345 -8.17 5.23 -9.88
N ALA A 346 -9.46 5.56 -9.88
CA ALA A 346 -10.40 5.06 -8.87
C ALA A 346 -10.52 3.53 -8.94
N LEU A 347 -10.60 2.97 -10.16
CA LEU A 347 -10.61 1.51 -10.36
C LEU A 347 -9.29 0.87 -9.91
N TYR A 348 -8.14 1.47 -10.26
CA TYR A 348 -6.82 1.03 -9.80
C TYR A 348 -6.74 0.98 -8.26
N MET A 349 -7.18 2.05 -7.59
CA MET A 349 -7.17 2.11 -6.12
C MET A 349 -8.13 1.09 -5.49
N ALA A 350 -9.31 0.88 -6.06
CA ALA A 350 -10.25 -0.14 -5.59
C ALA A 350 -9.66 -1.55 -5.70
N ILE A 351 -9.01 -1.87 -6.83
CA ILE A 351 -8.34 -3.15 -7.04
C ILE A 351 -7.17 -3.32 -6.07
N PHE A 352 -6.36 -2.29 -5.92
CA PHE A 352 -5.18 -2.31 -5.05
C PHE A 352 -5.55 -2.46 -3.57
N MET A 353 -6.46 -1.62 -3.08
CA MET A 353 -6.87 -1.65 -1.67
C MET A 353 -7.79 -2.83 -1.34
N GLY A 354 -8.57 -3.31 -2.33
CA GLY A 354 -9.48 -4.44 -2.15
C GLY A 354 -8.78 -5.80 -2.15
N GLY A 355 -7.54 -5.87 -2.61
CA GLY A 355 -6.78 -7.13 -2.65
C GLY A 355 -6.48 -7.68 -1.25
N THR A 356 -5.90 -6.88 -0.37
CA THR A 356 -5.49 -7.32 0.98
C THR A 356 -6.64 -7.90 1.83
N PRO A 357 -7.83 -7.28 1.93
CA PRO A 357 -8.94 -7.85 2.69
C PRO A 357 -9.38 -9.24 2.22
N LEU A 358 -9.24 -9.51 0.93
CA LEU A 358 -9.56 -10.82 0.34
C LEU A 358 -8.43 -11.83 0.55
N GLY A 359 -7.20 -11.37 0.43
CA GLY A 359 -6.02 -12.22 0.44
C GLY A 359 -5.52 -12.56 1.83
N ALA A 360 -5.60 -11.63 2.79
CA ALA A 360 -5.04 -11.84 4.12
C ALA A 360 -5.61 -13.07 4.86
N PRO A 361 -6.94 -13.32 4.86
CA PRO A 361 -7.48 -14.55 5.46
C PRO A 361 -7.00 -15.82 4.76
N LEU A 362 -6.91 -15.81 3.42
CA LEU A 362 -6.42 -16.95 2.64
C LEU A 362 -4.95 -17.26 2.93
N VAL A 363 -4.13 -16.23 2.94
CA VAL A 363 -2.69 -16.35 3.25
C VAL A 363 -2.48 -16.78 4.69
N GLY A 364 -3.29 -16.28 5.64
CA GLY A 364 -3.28 -16.69 7.04
C GLY A 364 -3.65 -18.16 7.21
N TRP A 365 -4.66 -18.62 6.48
CA TRP A 365 -5.03 -20.03 6.45
C TRP A 365 -3.88 -20.92 5.94
N VAL A 366 -3.19 -20.51 4.86
CA VAL A 366 -1.99 -21.21 4.37
C VAL A 366 -0.89 -21.23 5.42
N ALA A 367 -0.65 -20.12 6.12
CA ALA A 367 0.35 -20.04 7.18
C ALA A 367 0.07 -21.04 8.32
N ASN A 368 -1.21 -21.21 8.70
CA ASN A 368 -1.62 -22.12 9.76
C ASN A 368 -1.59 -23.60 9.35
N THR A 369 -1.95 -23.91 8.10
CA THR A 369 -2.07 -25.29 7.63
C THR A 369 -0.81 -25.87 7.04
N ALA A 370 -0.10 -25.07 6.23
CA ALA A 370 1.12 -25.49 5.53
C ALA A 370 2.40 -24.92 6.17
N GLY A 371 2.27 -23.93 7.04
CA GLY A 371 3.37 -23.29 7.75
C GLY A 371 3.78 -21.92 7.21
N PRO A 372 4.54 -21.14 8.02
CA PRO A 372 4.93 -19.76 7.70
C PRO A 372 5.66 -19.61 6.37
N ARG A 373 6.55 -20.52 6.04
CA ARG A 373 7.34 -20.53 4.79
C ARG A 373 6.44 -20.62 3.55
N TRP A 374 5.38 -21.42 3.61
CA TRP A 374 4.42 -21.55 2.52
C TRP A 374 3.58 -20.28 2.32
N SER A 375 3.25 -19.57 3.38
CA SER A 375 2.57 -18.27 3.26
C SER A 375 3.43 -17.27 2.47
N MET A 376 4.74 -17.24 2.73
CA MET A 376 5.68 -16.41 1.98
C MET A 376 5.88 -16.92 0.53
N ALA A 377 5.82 -18.24 0.32
CA ALA A 377 5.84 -18.85 -1.01
C ALA A 377 4.61 -18.47 -1.86
N VAL A 378 3.45 -18.24 -1.25
CA VAL A 378 2.26 -17.68 -1.94
C VAL A 378 2.58 -16.30 -2.51
N ALA A 379 3.28 -15.44 -1.77
CA ALA A 379 3.73 -14.13 -2.27
C ALA A 379 4.71 -14.29 -3.46
N ALA A 380 5.62 -15.27 -3.37
CA ALA A 380 6.53 -15.60 -4.47
C ALA A 380 5.76 -16.03 -5.72
N GLY A 381 4.80 -16.94 -5.57
CA GLY A 381 3.92 -17.40 -6.66
C GLY A 381 3.12 -16.28 -7.28
N ALA A 382 2.58 -15.36 -6.47
CA ALA A 382 1.83 -14.19 -6.94
C ALA A 382 2.71 -13.27 -7.82
N GLY A 383 3.94 -12.98 -7.39
CA GLY A 383 4.90 -12.18 -8.15
C GLY A 383 5.28 -12.83 -9.49
N LEU A 384 5.61 -14.12 -9.46
CA LEU A 384 5.97 -14.88 -10.66
C LEU A 384 4.80 -15.02 -11.63
N LEU A 385 3.58 -15.27 -11.12
CA LEU A 385 2.37 -15.35 -11.95
C LEU A 385 2.07 -14.01 -12.63
N ALA A 386 2.17 -12.90 -11.90
CA ALA A 386 2.00 -11.57 -12.46
C ALA A 386 3.04 -11.27 -13.55
N ALA A 387 4.30 -11.66 -13.32
CA ALA A 387 5.38 -11.54 -14.30
C ALA A 387 5.13 -12.38 -15.54
N LEU A 388 4.68 -13.64 -15.37
CA LEU A 388 4.36 -14.55 -16.46
C LEU A 388 3.22 -14.01 -17.33
N ILE A 389 2.14 -13.52 -16.72
CA ILE A 389 1.01 -12.92 -17.44
C ILE A 389 1.50 -11.71 -18.27
N GLY A 390 2.33 -10.85 -17.67
CA GLY A 390 2.92 -9.69 -18.35
C GLY A 390 3.83 -10.11 -19.51
N LEU A 391 4.68 -11.11 -19.31
CA LEU A 391 5.58 -11.63 -20.32
C LEU A 391 4.80 -12.22 -21.52
N VAL A 392 3.82 -13.09 -21.25
CA VAL A 392 2.96 -13.68 -22.28
C VAL A 392 2.24 -12.59 -23.08
N TRP A 393 1.72 -11.57 -22.39
CA TRP A 393 1.07 -10.45 -23.06
C TRP A 393 2.05 -9.65 -23.93
N ILE A 394 3.25 -9.31 -23.42
CA ILE A 394 4.27 -8.56 -24.19
C ILE A 394 4.69 -9.34 -25.44
N ILE A 395 4.87 -10.66 -25.34
CA ILE A 395 5.23 -11.51 -26.47
C ILE A 395 4.11 -11.50 -27.53
N ARG A 396 2.84 -11.69 -27.10
CA ARG A 396 1.69 -11.68 -28.00
C ARG A 396 1.45 -10.32 -28.64
N ALA A 397 1.47 -9.23 -27.86
CA ALA A 397 1.17 -7.89 -28.33
C ALA A 397 2.24 -7.34 -29.29
N LYS A 398 3.49 -7.76 -29.15
CA LYS A 398 4.60 -7.33 -30.02
C LYS A 398 4.91 -8.30 -31.14
N HIS A 399 4.14 -9.39 -31.28
CA HIS A 399 4.43 -10.47 -32.24
C HIS A 399 5.91 -10.90 -32.23
N LEU A 400 6.51 -10.93 -31.02
CA LEU A 400 7.90 -11.31 -30.86
C LEU A 400 8.05 -12.81 -31.08
N ARG A 401 8.92 -13.21 -32.04
CA ARG A 401 9.33 -14.60 -32.19
C ARG A 401 10.72 -14.78 -31.59
N LEU A 402 10.87 -15.76 -30.71
CA LEU A 402 12.16 -16.20 -30.23
C LEU A 402 12.80 -17.07 -31.31
N HIS A 403 13.83 -16.55 -31.98
CA HIS A 403 14.66 -17.33 -32.89
C HIS A 403 15.84 -17.92 -32.11
N PHE A 404 15.90 -19.23 -32.08
CA PHE A 404 17.02 -20.00 -31.54
C PHE A 404 18.09 -20.16 -32.61
N ASN A 405 19.18 -19.43 -32.47
CA ASN A 405 20.30 -19.54 -33.42
C ASN A 405 21.31 -20.58 -32.94
N ARG A 406 21.20 -21.82 -33.46
CA ARG A 406 22.09 -22.94 -33.11
C ARG A 406 23.58 -22.72 -33.44
N ARG A 407 23.93 -21.70 -34.23
CA ARG A 407 25.32 -21.44 -34.70
C ARG A 407 26.03 -20.33 -33.93
N ALA A 408 25.41 -19.71 -32.97
CA ALA A 408 26.02 -18.65 -32.19
C ALA A 408 26.62 -19.19 -30.87
N HIS A 409 27.83 -18.76 -30.52
CA HIS A 409 28.50 -19.09 -29.26
C HIS A 409 28.26 -17.94 -28.23
N GLY A 410 27.98 -18.28 -26.96
CA GLY A 410 27.77 -17.33 -25.87
C GLY A 410 26.35 -16.75 -25.78
N LEU A 411 26.18 -15.59 -25.12
CA LEU A 411 24.91 -14.91 -24.83
C LEU A 411 24.05 -14.52 -26.05
N ARG A 412 24.47 -14.81 -27.28
CA ARG A 412 23.76 -14.51 -28.52
C ARG A 412 22.85 -15.64 -29.03
N TYR A 413 22.66 -16.72 -28.25
CA TYR A 413 21.79 -17.82 -28.61
C TYR A 413 20.32 -17.43 -28.84
N PHE A 414 19.86 -16.33 -28.22
CA PHE A 414 18.50 -15.87 -28.32
C PHE A 414 18.44 -14.49 -28.99
N ARG A 415 17.82 -14.41 -30.16
CA ARG A 415 17.52 -13.13 -30.83
C ARG A 415 16.01 -12.91 -30.84
N VAL A 416 15.57 -11.76 -30.33
CA VAL A 416 14.17 -11.35 -30.34
C VAL A 416 13.93 -10.43 -31.52
N GLU A 417 13.17 -10.89 -32.53
CA GLU A 417 12.80 -10.09 -33.69
C GLU A 417 11.33 -9.70 -33.67
N SER A 418 11.01 -8.44 -34.00
CA SER A 418 9.63 -7.99 -34.16
C SER A 418 9.22 -8.06 -35.64
N ARG A 419 8.01 -8.53 -35.92
CA ARG A 419 7.46 -8.72 -37.26
C ARG A 419 7.29 -7.41 -38.07
N THR A 420 7.37 -6.26 -37.42
CA THR A 420 7.21 -4.93 -38.05
C THR A 420 8.47 -4.44 -38.79
N GLY A 421 9.63 -5.10 -38.65
CA GLY A 421 10.87 -4.72 -39.34
C GLY A 421 11.07 -5.38 -40.72
N ALA A 422 10.31 -6.43 -41.03
CA ALA A 422 10.53 -7.23 -42.29
C ALA A 422 9.80 -6.68 -43.52
N ALA A 423 8.87 -5.75 -43.39
CA ALA A 423 8.10 -5.20 -44.51
C ALA A 423 8.74 -3.96 -45.18
N GLY A 424 9.84 -3.45 -44.64
CA GLY A 424 10.49 -2.22 -45.15
C GLY A 424 11.79 -2.40 -45.94
N ALA A 425 12.30 -3.64 -46.05
CA ALA A 425 13.65 -3.88 -46.62
C ALA A 425 13.65 -4.41 -48.06
N GLY A 426 12.58 -4.22 -48.79
CA GLY A 426 12.46 -4.81 -50.12
C GLY A 426 11.87 -3.90 -51.19
N ARG A 427 12.38 -2.69 -51.39
CA ARG A 427 12.24 -1.94 -52.65
C ARG A 427 13.36 -0.91 -52.76
N ASP A 428 14.46 -1.35 -53.31
CA ASP A 428 15.46 -0.49 -53.90
C ASP A 428 15.01 -0.21 -55.35
N PRO A 429 14.75 1.00 -55.78
CA PRO A 429 14.54 1.30 -57.18
C PRO A 429 15.92 1.66 -57.78
N ARG A 430 16.45 0.83 -58.66
CA ARG A 430 17.48 1.22 -59.60
C ARG A 430 16.86 1.57 -60.95
N PRO A 431 17.63 2.21 -61.78
CA PRO A 431 17.99 3.62 -61.91
C PRO A 431 17.06 4.35 -62.85
#